data_db56d656c24a89246d80fdcb65c2b482
#
_entry.id   db56d656c24a89246d80fdcb65c2b482
#
_cell.length_a   1.000
_cell.length_b   1.000
_cell.length_c   1.000
_cell.angle_alpha   90.00
_cell.angle_beta   90.00
_cell.angle_gamma   90.00
#
_symmetry.space_group_name_H-M   'P 1'
#
loop_
_entity.id
_entity.type
_entity.pdbx_description
1 polymer ?
#
loop_
_entity_poly.entity_id
_entity_poly.type
_entity_poly.pdbx_seq_one_letter_code
_entity_poly.pdbx_strand_id
1 'polypeptide(L)'
;MKKYTIQNSPFVVPTTDGKLIEEHFGNATTKQSDISVAHMVAPPKWKEPFQTPQFDEYTYIIRGKKQFIIDDEKIVLSAGESIKIEKNVRVQYSNPFDEECEYIAICTPAFSMDLVNREEA
;
A
#
# COMPACT_ATOMS: atom_id res chain seq x y z
N MET A 1 -29.27 10.01 9.28
CA MET A 1 -28.05 9.19 9.05
C MET A 1 -27.64 9.25 7.57
N LYS A 2 -26.39 9.50 7.33
CA LYS A 2 -25.83 9.48 5.98
C LYS A 2 -25.61 8.04 5.54
N LYS A 3 -26.05 7.69 4.33
CA LYS A 3 -25.94 6.34 3.82
C LYS A 3 -24.65 6.10 3.03
N TYR A 4 -23.89 7.16 2.76
CA TYR A 4 -22.65 7.07 1.97
C TYR A 4 -21.71 8.19 2.35
N THR A 5 -20.46 8.03 2.01
CA THR A 5 -19.42 9.06 2.17
C THR A 5 -18.68 9.21 0.86
N ILE A 6 -18.58 10.44 0.36
CA ILE A 6 -17.79 10.76 -0.83
C ILE A 6 -16.47 11.35 -0.35
N GLN A 7 -15.35 10.85 -0.88
CA GLN A 7 -14.03 11.38 -0.58
C GLN A 7 -13.42 11.97 -1.85
N ASN A 8 -13.37 13.30 -1.92
CA ASN A 8 -12.78 14.03 -3.05
C ASN A 8 -11.55 14.85 -2.66
N SER A 9 -11.11 14.73 -1.41
CA SER A 9 -9.94 15.42 -0.88
C SER A 9 -9.17 14.49 0.04
N PRO A 10 -8.50 13.46 -0.53
CA PRO A 10 -7.79 12.50 0.29
C PRO A 10 -6.64 13.14 1.07
N PHE A 11 -6.26 12.53 2.17
CA PHE A 11 -5.10 12.96 2.94
C PHE A 11 -3.83 12.50 2.23
N VAL A 12 -2.96 13.44 1.89
CA VAL A 12 -1.67 13.13 1.28
C VAL A 12 -0.67 12.86 2.40
N VAL A 13 -0.24 11.62 2.49
CA VAL A 13 0.70 11.19 3.54
C VAL A 13 2.10 11.70 3.18
N PRO A 14 2.78 12.43 4.08
CA PRO A 14 4.16 12.86 3.80
C PRO A 14 5.09 11.68 3.62
N THR A 15 5.94 11.71 2.59
CA THR A 15 6.94 10.67 2.34
C THR A 15 8.30 11.33 2.08
N THR A 16 9.37 10.53 2.27
CA THR A 16 10.74 10.98 2.00
C THR A 16 11.39 10.23 0.85
N ASP A 17 10.67 9.27 0.26
CA ASP A 17 11.20 8.38 -0.78
C ASP A 17 10.59 8.65 -2.17
N GLY A 18 9.80 9.71 -2.30
CA GLY A 18 9.18 10.08 -3.56
C GLY A 18 7.88 9.38 -3.87
N LYS A 19 7.42 8.49 -3.01
CA LYS A 19 6.17 7.78 -3.20
C LYS A 19 5.00 8.70 -2.89
N LEU A 20 3.99 8.70 -3.77
CA LEU A 20 2.73 9.38 -3.51
C LEU A 20 1.80 8.43 -2.78
N ILE A 21 1.24 8.88 -1.67
CA ILE A 21 0.23 8.12 -0.91
C ILE A 21 -0.95 9.05 -0.64
N GLU A 22 -2.09 8.72 -1.21
CA GLU A 22 -3.34 9.45 -1.00
C GLU A 22 -4.32 8.52 -0.29
N GLU A 23 -4.48 8.74 1.02
CA GLU A 23 -5.42 7.94 1.80
C GLU A 23 -6.82 8.50 1.64
N HIS A 24 -7.71 7.71 1.04
CA HIS A 24 -9.11 8.10 0.85
C HIS A 24 -9.96 7.79 2.08
N PHE A 25 -9.71 6.65 2.71
CA PHE A 25 -10.40 6.23 3.93
C PHE A 25 -9.37 5.60 4.86
N GLY A 26 -9.49 5.87 6.15
CA GLY A 26 -8.58 5.30 7.13
C GLY A 26 -8.37 6.20 8.34
N ASN A 27 -7.36 5.89 9.13
CA ASN A 27 -7.08 6.57 10.40
C ASN A 27 -6.77 8.06 10.24
N ALA A 28 -6.03 8.42 9.20
CA ALA A 28 -5.60 9.81 8.99
C ALA A 28 -6.67 10.68 8.34
N THR A 29 -7.59 10.07 7.60
CA THR A 29 -8.56 10.79 6.76
C THR A 29 -9.94 10.82 7.39
N THR A 30 -10.59 9.65 7.48
CA THR A 30 -11.97 9.53 7.96
C THR A 30 -12.04 9.12 9.42
N LYS A 31 -10.88 8.95 10.06
CA LYS A 31 -10.77 8.54 11.47
C LYS A 31 -11.42 7.19 11.74
N GLN A 32 -11.28 6.26 10.79
CA GLN A 32 -11.77 4.90 10.95
C GLN A 32 -10.60 3.92 11.03
N SER A 33 -10.76 2.88 11.85
CA SER A 33 -9.70 1.91 12.12
C SER A 33 -9.98 0.52 11.54
N ASP A 34 -11.14 0.32 10.94
CA ASP A 34 -11.53 -1.00 10.40
C ASP A 34 -10.95 -1.27 9.03
N ILE A 35 -10.77 -0.24 8.21
CA ILE A 35 -10.28 -0.38 6.85
C ILE A 35 -9.60 0.91 6.41
N SER A 36 -8.57 0.78 5.58
CA SER A 36 -8.00 1.92 4.85
C SER A 36 -7.99 1.63 3.36
N VAL A 37 -8.19 2.68 2.57
CA VAL A 37 -8.14 2.62 1.11
C VAL A 37 -7.25 3.76 0.64
N ALA A 38 -6.17 3.43 -0.05
CA ALA A 38 -5.21 4.43 -0.50
C ALA A 38 -4.87 4.24 -1.97
N HIS A 39 -4.74 5.36 -2.66
CA HIS A 39 -4.20 5.43 -4.02
C HIS A 39 -2.73 5.79 -3.93
N MET A 40 -1.87 5.03 -4.61
CA MET A 40 -0.43 5.19 -4.49
C MET A 40 0.25 5.20 -5.84
N VAL A 41 1.37 5.96 -5.92
CA VAL A 41 2.26 5.93 -7.08
C VAL A 41 3.67 5.80 -6.55
N ALA A 42 4.33 4.70 -6.89
CA ALA A 42 5.73 4.45 -6.54
C ALA A 42 6.62 4.86 -7.71
N PRO A 43 7.67 5.66 -7.46
CA PRO A 43 8.57 6.08 -8.55
C PRO A 43 9.41 4.91 -9.03
N PRO A 44 10.07 5.04 -10.21
CA PRO A 44 11.03 4.04 -10.67
C PRO A 44 12.13 3.83 -9.64
N LYS A 45 12.60 2.59 -9.52
CA LYS A 45 13.70 2.20 -8.61
C LYS A 45 13.40 2.42 -7.13
N TRP A 46 12.12 2.47 -6.78
CA TRP A 46 11.66 2.62 -5.40
C TRP A 46 11.69 1.28 -4.66
N LYS A 47 12.04 1.34 -3.37
CA LYS A 47 12.09 0.16 -2.51
C LYS A 47 11.89 0.56 -1.06
N GLU A 48 11.16 -0.26 -0.31
CA GLU A 48 11.03 -0.13 1.14
C GLU A 48 11.78 -1.27 1.83
N PRO A 49 12.14 -1.11 3.12
CA PRO A 49 12.62 -2.26 3.90
C PRO A 49 11.56 -3.33 4.03
N PHE A 50 11.96 -4.56 4.36
CA PHE A 50 11.00 -5.61 4.70
C PHE A 50 10.14 -5.19 5.88
N GLN A 51 8.91 -5.69 5.92
CA GLN A 51 7.97 -5.42 7.01
C GLN A 51 7.08 -6.64 7.22
N THR A 52 6.49 -6.72 8.42
CA THR A 52 5.57 -7.81 8.77
C THR A 52 4.28 -7.16 9.29
N PRO A 53 3.42 -6.72 8.38
CA PRO A 53 2.22 -5.97 8.76
C PRO A 53 1.22 -6.82 9.53
N GLN A 54 0.53 -6.17 10.48
CA GLN A 54 -0.53 -6.80 11.26
C GLN A 54 -1.91 -6.51 10.66
N PHE A 55 -1.97 -6.35 9.34
CA PHE A 55 -3.22 -6.20 8.59
C PHE A 55 -3.15 -7.06 7.34
N ASP A 56 -4.32 -7.49 6.87
CA ASP A 56 -4.44 -8.05 5.52
C ASP A 56 -4.33 -6.89 4.54
N GLU A 57 -3.58 -7.08 3.46
CA GLU A 57 -3.45 -6.04 2.45
C GLU A 57 -3.83 -6.58 1.08
N TYR A 58 -4.73 -5.83 0.42
CA TYR A 58 -5.15 -6.11 -0.95
C TYR A 58 -4.57 -5.02 -1.84
N THR A 59 -3.90 -5.41 -2.91
CA THR A 59 -3.32 -4.45 -3.86
C THR A 59 -3.84 -4.75 -5.25
N TYR A 60 -4.31 -3.71 -5.95
CA TYR A 60 -4.72 -3.78 -7.35
C TYR A 60 -3.83 -2.84 -8.15
N ILE A 61 -3.16 -3.37 -9.18
CA ILE A 61 -2.24 -2.59 -10.02
C ILE A 61 -3.04 -1.90 -11.14
N ILE A 62 -2.95 -0.59 -11.19
CA ILE A 62 -3.62 0.22 -12.23
C ILE A 62 -2.70 0.40 -13.43
N ARG A 63 -1.41 0.67 -13.18
CA ARG A 63 -0.44 1.00 -14.23
C ARG A 63 0.95 0.61 -13.77
N GLY A 64 1.79 0.13 -14.69
CA GLY A 64 3.15 -0.28 -14.39
C GLY A 64 3.21 -1.66 -13.76
N LYS A 65 4.28 -1.92 -13.02
CA LYS A 65 4.53 -3.20 -12.37
C LYS A 65 4.98 -2.98 -10.94
N LYS A 66 4.62 -3.90 -10.05
CA LYS A 66 5.06 -3.87 -8.65
C LYS A 66 5.64 -5.22 -8.29
N GLN A 67 6.76 -5.23 -7.58
CA GLN A 67 7.42 -6.44 -7.13
C GLN A 67 7.19 -6.62 -5.62
N PHE A 68 6.91 -7.87 -5.25
CA PHE A 68 6.77 -8.30 -3.86
C PHE A 68 7.76 -9.44 -3.63
N ILE A 69 8.47 -9.42 -2.49
CA ILE A 69 9.31 -10.55 -2.09
C ILE A 69 8.69 -11.15 -0.85
N ILE A 70 8.27 -12.42 -0.95
CA ILE A 70 7.63 -13.18 0.12
C ILE A 70 8.27 -14.55 0.15
N ASP A 71 8.83 -14.97 1.30
CA ASP A 71 9.48 -16.26 1.46
C ASP A 71 10.52 -16.54 0.37
N ASP A 72 11.36 -15.54 0.09
CA ASP A 72 12.40 -15.59 -0.95
C ASP A 72 11.85 -15.69 -2.37
N GLU A 73 10.55 -15.64 -2.55
CA GLU A 73 9.92 -15.66 -3.87
C GLU A 73 9.70 -14.24 -4.35
N LYS A 74 10.10 -13.97 -5.60
CA LYS A 74 9.81 -12.69 -6.26
C LYS A 74 8.52 -12.81 -7.04
N ILE A 75 7.56 -11.96 -6.69
CA ILE A 75 6.26 -11.93 -7.36
C ILE A 75 6.14 -10.57 -8.02
N VAL A 76 5.90 -10.56 -9.35
CA VAL A 76 5.72 -9.30 -10.10
C VAL A 76 4.30 -9.26 -10.63
N LEU A 77 3.59 -8.20 -10.28
CA LEU A 77 2.25 -7.96 -10.79
C LEU A 77 2.27 -6.81 -11.79
N SER A 78 1.47 -6.96 -12.83
CA SER A 78 1.26 -5.94 -13.87
C SER A 78 -0.14 -5.35 -13.77
N ALA A 79 -0.41 -4.32 -14.58
CA ALA A 79 -1.71 -3.65 -14.61
C ALA A 79 -2.85 -4.66 -14.79
N GLY A 80 -3.90 -4.50 -13.98
CA GLY A 80 -5.06 -5.38 -14.00
C GLY A 80 -4.96 -6.59 -13.10
N GLU A 81 -3.82 -6.78 -12.44
CA GLU A 81 -3.63 -7.90 -11.52
C GLU A 81 -3.71 -7.44 -10.07
N SER A 82 -4.06 -8.34 -9.18
CA SER A 82 -4.18 -8.02 -7.76
C SER A 82 -3.63 -9.17 -6.91
N ILE A 83 -3.31 -8.82 -5.65
CA ILE A 83 -2.79 -9.78 -4.68
C ILE A 83 -3.40 -9.48 -3.32
N LYS A 84 -3.68 -10.53 -2.55
CA LYS A 84 -3.96 -10.40 -1.12
C LYS A 84 -2.79 -10.99 -0.35
N ILE A 85 -2.23 -10.21 0.57
CA ILE A 85 -1.18 -10.69 1.47
C ILE A 85 -1.78 -10.75 2.87
N GLU A 86 -1.73 -11.93 3.48
CA GLU A 86 -2.29 -12.14 4.82
C GLU A 86 -1.47 -11.39 5.86
N LYS A 87 -2.13 -10.98 6.95
CA LYS A 87 -1.44 -10.36 8.08
C LYS A 87 -0.36 -11.28 8.61
N ASN A 88 0.68 -10.68 9.19
CA ASN A 88 1.82 -11.38 9.80
C ASN A 88 2.71 -12.11 8.79
N VAL A 89 2.59 -11.80 7.50
CA VAL A 89 3.50 -12.29 6.47
C VAL A 89 4.58 -11.24 6.24
N ARG A 90 5.85 -11.68 6.25
CA ARG A 90 6.99 -10.80 6.00
C ARG A 90 7.08 -10.54 4.50
N VAL A 91 7.13 -9.27 4.11
CA VAL A 91 7.10 -8.87 2.70
C VAL A 91 7.98 -7.65 2.46
N GLN A 92 8.59 -7.58 1.27
CA GLN A 92 9.24 -6.35 0.80
C GLN A 92 8.52 -5.88 -0.46
N TYR A 93 8.14 -4.60 -0.46
CA TYR A 93 7.51 -3.96 -1.62
C TYR A 93 8.58 -3.18 -2.39
N SER A 94 8.55 -3.25 -3.72
CA SER A 94 9.48 -2.48 -4.53
C SER A 94 8.94 -2.25 -5.94
N ASN A 95 9.53 -1.27 -6.60
CA ASN A 95 9.37 -1.03 -8.02
C ASN A 95 10.77 -0.92 -8.63
N PRO A 96 11.41 -2.05 -8.97
CA PRO A 96 12.75 -2.03 -9.52
C PRO A 96 12.82 -1.66 -11.02
N PHE A 97 11.66 -1.35 -11.60
CA PHE A 97 11.55 -1.08 -13.04
C PHE A 97 11.76 0.41 -13.35
N ASP A 98 11.74 0.75 -14.64
CA ASP A 98 12.04 2.10 -15.11
C ASP A 98 10.80 2.99 -15.25
N GLU A 99 9.62 2.47 -14.92
CA GLU A 99 8.35 3.18 -14.99
C GLU A 99 7.72 3.30 -13.62
N GLU A 100 6.87 4.32 -13.43
CA GLU A 100 6.08 4.45 -12.22
C GLU A 100 5.09 3.29 -12.11
N CYS A 101 4.76 2.94 -10.87
CA CYS A 101 3.72 1.96 -10.58
C CYS A 101 2.58 2.65 -9.85
N GLU A 102 1.38 2.59 -10.41
CA GLU A 102 0.18 3.16 -9.80
C GLU A 102 -0.74 2.04 -9.35
N TYR A 103 -1.22 2.12 -8.12
CA TYR A 103 -2.02 1.05 -7.53
C TYR A 103 -2.92 1.54 -6.42
N ILE A 104 -3.90 0.71 -6.08
CA ILE A 104 -4.76 0.89 -4.91
C ILE A 104 -4.36 -0.15 -3.88
N ALA A 105 -4.21 0.27 -2.61
CA ALA A 105 -3.93 -0.61 -1.49
C ALA A 105 -5.07 -0.51 -0.48
N ILE A 106 -5.58 -1.65 -0.05
CA ILE A 106 -6.66 -1.74 0.93
C ILE A 106 -6.14 -2.57 2.10
N CYS A 107 -6.20 -2.02 3.31
CA CYS A 107 -5.74 -2.70 4.53
C CYS A 107 -6.90 -2.91 5.50
N THR A 108 -6.98 -4.10 6.07
CA THR A 108 -7.96 -4.45 7.12
C THR A 108 -7.26 -5.16 8.27
N PRO A 109 -7.18 -4.56 9.48
CA PRO A 109 -7.62 -3.22 9.86
C PRO A 109 -6.87 -2.12 9.09
N ALA A 110 -7.32 -0.88 9.27
CA ALA A 110 -6.74 0.26 8.57
C ALA A 110 -5.23 0.38 8.82
N PHE A 111 -4.52 0.86 7.80
CA PHE A 111 -3.08 1.13 7.90
C PHE A 111 -2.80 2.05 9.10
N SER A 112 -1.76 1.70 9.86
CA SER A 112 -1.23 2.50 10.95
C SER A 112 0.25 2.17 11.06
N MET A 113 1.08 3.17 11.37
CA MET A 113 2.51 2.94 11.57
C MET A 113 2.79 1.91 12.68
N ASP A 114 1.90 1.84 13.68
CA ASP A 114 2.03 0.87 14.77
C ASP A 114 1.88 -0.57 14.30
N LEU A 115 1.24 -0.81 13.16
CA LEU A 115 0.95 -2.15 12.66
C LEU A 115 1.91 -2.62 11.57
N VAL A 116 2.78 -1.74 11.06
CA VAL A 116 3.62 -2.06 9.91
C VAL A 116 4.78 -2.98 10.26
N ASN A 117 5.38 -2.80 11.43
CA ASN A 117 6.54 -3.58 11.88
C ASN A 117 7.68 -3.57 10.84
N ARG A 118 8.03 -2.37 10.39
CA ARG A 118 9.07 -2.20 9.36
C ARG A 118 10.44 -2.47 9.96
N GLU A 119 11.23 -3.30 9.25
CA GLU A 119 12.61 -3.59 9.65
C GLU A 119 13.49 -2.41 9.29
N GLU A 120 14.64 -2.32 9.96
CA GLU A 120 15.61 -1.30 9.62
C GLU A 120 16.26 -1.61 8.26
N ALA A 121 16.51 -0.54 7.50
CA ALA A 121 17.14 -0.68 6.19
C ALA A 121 18.63 -1.00 6.31
#